data_9c9cb1a882f9209aa432a3466de3c6be
#
_entry.id   9c9cb1a882f9209aa432a3466de3c6be
#
_cell.length_a   1.000
_cell.length_b   1.000
_cell.length_c   1.000
_cell.angle_alpha   90.00
_cell.angle_beta   90.00
_cell.angle_gamma   90.00
#
_symmetry.space_group_name_H-M   'P 1'
#
loop_
_entity.id
_entity.type
_entity.pdbx_description
1 polymer ?
#
loop_
_entity_poly.entity_id
_entity_poly.type
_entity_poly.pdbx_seq_one_letter_code
_entity_poly.pdbx_strand_id
1 'polypeptide(L)'
;LKLSRKTGRTRIVATKEAFHGRTMGALSLTGQPSKRDPFAPLIKGIAHVPYGDMGAMLKKVSKKTAMVIVEPIMGEAGVVVPPHGYLQALRELCDETGALLVFDCVQTGMGRTGDWFGYEYSGIKPDVITLAKGLGGGLPLGAMIALGSASKLFSAGDHGSTFGGNPVATAAALAVISSIEKEKILSHVDEVGEFLLA
;
A
#
# COMPACT_ATOMS: atom_id res chain seq x y z
N LEU A 1 -12.76 7.11 -3.74
CA LEU A 1 -13.96 7.93 -3.96
C LEU A 1 -13.91 8.67 -5.30
N LYS A 2 -12.81 9.36 -5.63
CA LYS A 2 -12.70 10.11 -6.88
C LYS A 2 -12.85 9.21 -8.12
N LEU A 3 -12.16 8.07 -8.14
CA LEU A 3 -12.32 7.05 -9.19
C LEU A 3 -13.75 6.53 -9.25
N SER A 4 -14.38 6.26 -8.11
CA SER A 4 -15.76 5.78 -8.05
C SER A 4 -16.73 6.78 -8.66
N ARG A 5 -16.59 8.06 -8.36
CA ARG A 5 -17.42 9.12 -8.96
C ARG A 5 -17.23 9.26 -10.46
N LYS A 6 -15.97 9.12 -10.92
CA LYS A 6 -15.63 9.26 -12.35
C LYS A 6 -16.07 8.05 -13.20
N THR A 7 -16.10 6.85 -12.62
CA THR A 7 -16.29 5.59 -13.37
C THR A 7 -17.52 4.79 -12.93
N GLY A 8 -18.19 5.16 -11.82
CA GLY A 8 -19.27 4.39 -11.20
C GLY A 8 -18.81 3.12 -10.49
N ARG A 9 -17.50 2.85 -10.40
CA ARG A 9 -16.92 1.69 -9.70
C ARG A 9 -16.89 1.96 -8.19
N THR A 10 -17.62 1.19 -7.41
CA THR A 10 -17.79 1.46 -5.96
C THR A 10 -17.21 0.37 -5.06
N ARG A 11 -16.78 -0.76 -5.62
CA ARG A 11 -16.23 -1.86 -4.84
C ARG A 11 -14.74 -1.70 -4.62
N ILE A 12 -14.29 -2.10 -3.43
CA ILE A 12 -12.88 -2.17 -3.06
C ILE A 12 -12.62 -3.58 -2.54
N VAL A 13 -11.48 -4.15 -2.88
CA VAL A 13 -11.04 -5.43 -2.34
C VAL A 13 -9.75 -5.21 -1.55
N ALA A 14 -9.73 -5.68 -0.31
CA ALA A 14 -8.58 -5.71 0.58
C ALA A 14 -8.35 -7.13 1.09
N THR A 15 -7.29 -7.38 1.86
CA THR A 15 -7.02 -8.70 2.40
C THR A 15 -7.39 -8.81 3.87
N LYS A 16 -7.80 -10.01 4.29
CA LYS A 16 -7.96 -10.36 5.70
C LYS A 16 -6.60 -10.21 6.41
N GLU A 17 -6.63 -9.90 7.69
CA GLU A 17 -5.49 -9.66 8.57
C GLU A 17 -4.60 -8.46 8.15
N ALA A 18 -4.88 -7.79 7.02
CA ALA A 18 -4.17 -6.58 6.62
C ALA A 18 -4.40 -5.41 7.59
N PHE A 19 -3.41 -4.53 7.68
CA PHE A 19 -3.51 -3.30 8.46
C PHE A 19 -3.17 -2.08 7.59
N HIS A 20 -4.16 -1.23 7.36
CA HIS A 20 -4.01 -0.04 6.50
C HIS A 20 -4.13 1.29 7.26
N GLY A 21 -4.35 1.26 8.57
CA GLY A 21 -4.41 2.44 9.41
C GLY A 21 -5.67 2.57 10.25
N ARG A 22 -5.82 3.72 10.93
CA ARG A 22 -6.86 3.98 11.92
C ARG A 22 -7.85 5.09 11.53
N THR A 23 -7.58 5.85 10.47
CA THR A 23 -8.55 6.82 9.95
C THR A 23 -9.73 6.09 9.32
N MET A 24 -10.91 6.71 9.23
CA MET A 24 -12.15 6.05 8.80
C MET A 24 -11.98 5.25 7.49
N GLY A 25 -11.33 5.84 6.49
CA GLY A 25 -11.06 5.16 5.21
C GLY A 25 -10.11 3.98 5.36
N ALA A 26 -8.97 4.19 6.00
CA ALA A 26 -7.94 3.17 6.21
C ALA A 26 -8.44 2.04 7.14
N LEU A 27 -9.18 2.40 8.19
CA LEU A 27 -9.78 1.43 9.09
C LEU A 27 -10.80 0.54 8.39
N SER A 28 -11.58 1.11 7.47
CA SER A 28 -12.53 0.33 6.67
C SER A 28 -11.84 -0.70 5.76
N LEU A 29 -10.60 -0.42 5.32
CA LEU A 29 -9.77 -1.31 4.51
C LEU A 29 -9.03 -2.35 5.36
N THR A 30 -8.77 -2.06 6.63
CA THR A 30 -8.09 -2.96 7.57
C THR A 30 -8.85 -4.28 7.70
N GLY A 31 -8.16 -5.39 7.50
CA GLY A 31 -8.74 -6.75 7.45
C GLY A 31 -8.84 -7.44 8.80
N GLN A 32 -8.57 -6.75 9.91
CA GLN A 32 -8.59 -7.27 11.28
C GLN A 32 -9.89 -6.86 11.98
N PRO A 33 -10.85 -7.79 12.17
CA PRO A 33 -12.17 -7.48 12.75
C PRO A 33 -12.08 -6.84 14.14
N SER A 34 -11.21 -7.33 15.00
CA SER A 34 -11.02 -6.81 16.37
C SER A 34 -10.64 -5.32 16.42
N LYS A 35 -9.92 -4.84 15.39
CA LYS A 35 -9.51 -3.43 15.27
C LYS A 35 -10.56 -2.56 14.59
N ARG A 36 -11.40 -3.16 13.75
CA ARG A 36 -12.34 -2.47 12.84
C ARG A 36 -13.77 -2.42 13.39
N ASP A 37 -14.29 -3.57 13.81
CA ASP A 37 -15.71 -3.73 14.11
C ASP A 37 -16.22 -2.85 15.27
N PRO A 38 -15.42 -2.54 16.32
CA PRO A 38 -15.84 -1.60 17.37
C PRO A 38 -16.18 -0.17 16.88
N PHE A 39 -15.77 0.16 15.67
CA PHE A 39 -15.97 1.51 15.09
C PHE A 39 -17.02 1.53 13.98
N ALA A 40 -17.86 0.52 13.89
CA ALA A 40 -18.98 0.50 12.94
C ALA A 40 -20.00 1.63 13.24
N PRO A 41 -20.66 2.20 12.20
CA PRO A 41 -20.63 1.80 10.80
C PRO A 41 -19.43 2.33 10.03
N LEU A 42 -18.83 1.49 9.20
CA LEU A 42 -17.69 1.81 8.35
C LEU A 42 -18.11 2.07 6.90
N ILE A 43 -17.15 2.42 6.05
CA ILE A 43 -17.38 2.65 4.62
C ILE A 43 -17.84 1.35 3.96
N LYS A 44 -18.98 1.40 3.25
CA LYS A 44 -19.56 0.26 2.54
C LYS A 44 -18.83 -0.05 1.23
N GLY A 45 -19.03 -1.26 0.72
CA GLY A 45 -18.51 -1.68 -0.58
C GLY A 45 -17.09 -2.27 -0.54
N ILE A 46 -16.57 -2.56 0.65
CA ILE A 46 -15.26 -3.18 0.85
C ILE A 46 -15.45 -4.68 1.13
N ALA A 47 -14.73 -5.50 0.38
CA ALA A 47 -14.66 -6.95 0.61
C ALA A 47 -13.25 -7.33 1.07
N HIS A 48 -13.16 -8.23 2.04
CA HIS A 48 -11.89 -8.77 2.51
C HIS A 48 -11.78 -10.24 2.10
N VAL A 49 -10.67 -10.59 1.43
CA VAL A 49 -10.36 -11.95 0.97
C VAL A 49 -9.10 -12.48 1.66
N PRO A 50 -8.89 -13.79 1.77
CA PRO A 50 -7.64 -14.31 2.30
C PRO A 50 -6.43 -13.79 1.51
N TYR A 51 -5.34 -13.44 2.20
CA TYR A 51 -4.09 -13.02 1.55
C TYR A 51 -3.45 -14.19 0.82
N GLY A 52 -2.91 -13.96 -0.37
CA GLY A 52 -2.32 -15.00 -1.19
C GLY A 52 -3.33 -15.88 -1.97
N ASP A 53 -4.63 -15.72 -1.75
CA ASP A 53 -5.66 -16.52 -2.42
C ASP A 53 -6.18 -15.82 -3.69
N MET A 54 -5.56 -16.15 -4.84
CA MET A 54 -6.00 -15.64 -6.14
C MET A 54 -7.39 -16.13 -6.54
N GLY A 55 -7.79 -17.33 -6.11
CA GLY A 55 -9.15 -17.82 -6.37
C GLY A 55 -10.23 -16.98 -5.69
N ALA A 56 -9.96 -16.51 -4.47
CA ALA A 56 -10.84 -15.57 -3.78
C ALA A 56 -10.80 -14.17 -4.41
N MET A 57 -9.64 -13.71 -4.88
CA MET A 57 -9.51 -12.44 -5.60
C MET A 57 -10.33 -12.44 -6.90
N LEU A 58 -10.19 -13.47 -7.73
CA LEU A 58 -10.93 -13.62 -8.98
C LEU A 58 -12.46 -13.60 -8.78
N LYS A 59 -12.97 -14.15 -7.67
CA LYS A 59 -14.40 -14.14 -7.33
C LYS A 59 -14.90 -12.75 -6.91
N LYS A 60 -14.05 -11.88 -6.39
CA LYS A 60 -14.45 -10.59 -5.80
C LYS A 60 -14.10 -9.38 -6.65
N VAL A 61 -12.99 -9.44 -7.38
CA VAL A 61 -12.55 -8.36 -8.29
C VAL A 61 -13.33 -8.48 -9.61
N SER A 62 -13.81 -7.35 -10.10
CA SER A 62 -14.61 -7.27 -11.34
C SER A 62 -14.53 -5.88 -11.92
N LYS A 63 -15.13 -5.65 -13.08
CA LYS A 63 -15.28 -4.32 -13.70
C LYS A 63 -16.00 -3.29 -12.82
N LYS A 64 -16.64 -3.70 -11.72
CA LYS A 64 -17.22 -2.82 -10.69
C LYS A 64 -16.25 -2.47 -9.56
N THR A 65 -15.04 -3.06 -9.56
CA THR A 65 -14.01 -2.82 -8.57
C THR A 65 -13.24 -1.54 -8.92
N ALA A 66 -13.17 -0.61 -7.98
CA ALA A 66 -12.40 0.62 -8.12
C ALA A 66 -10.90 0.37 -7.85
N MET A 67 -10.60 -0.41 -6.82
CA MET A 67 -9.21 -0.73 -6.47
C MET A 67 -9.10 -2.05 -5.70
N VAL A 68 -7.94 -2.65 -5.81
CA VAL A 68 -7.44 -3.72 -4.93
C VAL A 68 -6.30 -3.13 -4.12
N ILE A 69 -6.31 -3.31 -2.80
CA ILE A 69 -5.23 -2.86 -1.92
C ILE A 69 -4.66 -4.05 -1.16
N VAL A 70 -3.34 -4.17 -1.18
CA VAL A 70 -2.59 -5.21 -0.44
C VAL A 70 -1.27 -4.65 0.08
N GLU A 71 -0.75 -5.25 1.14
CA GLU A 71 0.64 -5.10 1.55
C GLU A 71 1.49 -6.07 0.71
N PRO A 72 2.63 -5.68 0.13
CA PRO A 72 3.51 -6.62 -0.60
C PRO A 72 3.99 -7.79 0.27
N ILE A 73 4.27 -7.50 1.53
CA ILE A 73 4.49 -8.45 2.62
C ILE A 73 3.67 -7.91 3.79
N MET A 74 2.82 -8.74 4.38
CA MET A 74 1.97 -8.29 5.49
C MET A 74 2.80 -8.17 6.76
N GLY A 75 2.84 -6.97 7.36
CA GLY A 75 3.60 -6.74 8.57
C GLY A 75 2.86 -7.13 9.85
N GLU A 76 1.72 -6.53 10.10
CA GLU A 76 0.93 -6.70 11.34
C GLU A 76 0.34 -8.13 11.51
N ALA A 77 0.26 -8.89 10.44
CA ALA A 77 -0.19 -10.29 10.47
C ALA A 77 0.92 -11.28 10.86
N GLY A 78 2.16 -10.81 11.14
CA GLY A 78 3.29 -11.66 11.53
C GLY A 78 4.28 -11.90 10.40
N VAL A 79 4.56 -10.89 9.57
CA VAL A 79 5.51 -10.93 8.44
C VAL A 79 5.16 -12.05 7.46
N VAL A 80 3.97 -11.96 6.88
CA VAL A 80 3.49 -12.97 5.92
C VAL A 80 3.92 -12.61 4.51
N VAL A 81 4.80 -13.42 3.93
CA VAL A 81 5.25 -13.31 2.53
C VAL A 81 4.20 -13.97 1.63
N PRO A 82 3.82 -13.34 0.50
CA PRO A 82 2.82 -13.93 -0.39
C PRO A 82 3.39 -15.11 -1.18
N PRO A 83 2.53 -16.02 -1.67
CA PRO A 83 2.97 -17.05 -2.62
C PRO A 83 3.66 -16.44 -3.85
N HIS A 84 4.62 -17.18 -4.40
CA HIS A 84 5.31 -16.76 -5.63
C HIS A 84 4.30 -16.47 -6.76
N GLY A 85 4.51 -15.37 -7.48
CA GLY A 85 3.63 -14.95 -8.59
C GLY A 85 2.32 -14.26 -8.17
N TYR A 86 2.03 -14.16 -6.86
CA TYR A 86 0.79 -13.54 -6.39
C TYR A 86 0.66 -12.06 -6.79
N LEU A 87 1.71 -11.28 -6.62
CA LEU A 87 1.67 -9.84 -6.96
C LEU A 87 1.54 -9.63 -8.46
N GLN A 88 2.20 -10.46 -9.27
CA GLN A 88 2.08 -10.46 -10.74
C GLN A 88 0.62 -10.77 -11.17
N ALA A 89 0.05 -11.82 -10.62
CA ALA A 89 -1.34 -12.20 -10.91
C ALA A 89 -2.35 -11.13 -10.47
N LEU A 90 -2.08 -10.41 -9.37
CA LEU A 90 -2.89 -9.25 -8.98
C LEU A 90 -2.79 -8.11 -10.00
N ARG A 91 -1.60 -7.84 -10.55
CA ARG A 91 -1.43 -6.81 -11.57
C ARG A 91 -2.23 -7.17 -12.82
N GLU A 92 -2.09 -8.40 -13.32
CA GLU A 92 -2.83 -8.90 -14.47
C GLU A 92 -4.36 -8.77 -14.27
N LEU A 93 -4.87 -9.23 -13.13
CA LEU A 93 -6.29 -9.12 -12.79
C LEU A 93 -6.78 -7.66 -12.73
N CYS A 94 -5.96 -6.77 -12.19
CA CYS A 94 -6.29 -5.34 -12.13
C CYS A 94 -6.29 -4.70 -13.54
N ASP A 95 -5.37 -5.10 -14.42
CA ASP A 95 -5.33 -4.63 -15.81
C ASP A 95 -6.54 -5.10 -16.59
N GLU A 96 -6.91 -6.37 -16.50
CA GLU A 96 -8.10 -6.94 -17.17
C GLU A 96 -9.41 -6.30 -16.72
N THR A 97 -9.53 -5.99 -15.45
CA THR A 97 -10.76 -5.43 -14.87
C THR A 97 -10.78 -3.91 -14.88
N GLY A 98 -9.61 -3.27 -15.06
CA GLY A 98 -9.40 -1.83 -14.94
C GLY A 98 -9.53 -1.32 -13.50
N ALA A 99 -9.35 -2.18 -12.51
CA ALA A 99 -9.22 -1.78 -11.11
C ALA A 99 -7.81 -1.20 -10.88
N LEU A 100 -7.66 -0.23 -9.97
CA LEU A 100 -6.34 0.21 -9.55
C LEU A 100 -5.70 -0.82 -8.63
N LEU A 101 -4.43 -1.14 -8.84
CA LEU A 101 -3.61 -1.88 -7.90
C LEU A 101 -2.90 -0.91 -6.96
N VAL A 102 -3.16 -1.04 -5.66
CA VAL A 102 -2.57 -0.22 -4.60
C VAL A 102 -1.69 -1.09 -3.72
N PHE A 103 -0.42 -0.73 -3.61
CA PHE A 103 0.47 -1.35 -2.63
C PHE A 103 0.64 -0.46 -1.42
N ASP A 104 0.31 -1.02 -0.27
CA ASP A 104 0.62 -0.40 1.02
C ASP A 104 2.04 -0.78 1.43
N CYS A 105 2.98 0.12 1.15
CA CYS A 105 4.39 -0.04 1.48
C CYS A 105 4.77 0.69 2.78
N VAL A 106 3.80 0.96 3.66
CA VAL A 106 4.05 1.64 4.93
C VAL A 106 5.04 0.88 5.82
N GLN A 107 5.03 -0.45 5.78
CA GLN A 107 6.04 -1.28 6.46
C GLN A 107 7.17 -1.74 5.56
N THR A 108 6.90 -2.03 4.31
CA THR A 108 7.84 -2.65 3.38
C THR A 108 8.60 -1.64 2.51
N GLY A 109 8.33 -0.36 2.68
CA GLY A 109 9.05 0.70 1.97
C GLY A 109 10.27 1.23 2.72
N MET A 110 10.94 2.19 2.10
CA MET A 110 12.09 2.91 2.66
C MET A 110 13.25 1.99 3.03
N GLY A 111 13.56 1.04 2.16
CA GLY A 111 14.73 0.17 2.29
C GLY A 111 14.53 -1.05 3.19
N ARG A 112 13.34 -1.30 3.74
CA ARG A 112 13.11 -2.39 4.71
C ARG A 112 13.44 -3.78 4.17
N THR A 113 13.32 -4.00 2.87
CA THR A 113 13.49 -5.29 2.19
C THR A 113 14.70 -5.33 1.26
N GLY A 114 15.64 -4.37 1.37
CA GLY A 114 16.77 -4.23 0.45
C GLY A 114 16.44 -3.37 -0.78
N ASP A 115 15.18 -3.26 -1.14
CA ASP A 115 14.65 -2.39 -2.18
C ASP A 115 14.00 -1.12 -1.61
N TRP A 116 13.79 -0.09 -2.43
CA TRP A 116 13.04 1.10 -2.03
C TRP A 116 11.61 0.77 -1.58
N PHE A 117 10.96 -0.16 -2.30
CA PHE A 117 9.60 -0.61 -2.02
C PHE A 117 9.50 -2.13 -2.08
N GLY A 118 8.89 -2.73 -1.08
CA GLY A 118 8.85 -4.18 -0.91
C GLY A 118 8.11 -4.98 -2.00
N TYR A 119 7.67 -4.37 -3.07
CA TYR A 119 7.11 -5.06 -4.24
C TYR A 119 8.10 -5.17 -5.42
N GLU A 120 9.25 -4.49 -5.38
CA GLU A 120 10.16 -4.34 -6.53
C GLU A 120 10.73 -5.68 -6.99
N TYR A 121 10.93 -6.61 -6.06
CA TYR A 121 11.32 -7.99 -6.38
C TYR A 121 10.35 -8.70 -7.35
N SER A 122 9.10 -8.28 -7.41
CA SER A 122 8.09 -8.88 -8.28
C SER A 122 8.16 -8.40 -9.73
N GLY A 123 8.95 -7.35 -10.02
CA GLY A 123 9.12 -6.79 -11.36
C GLY A 123 7.89 -6.06 -11.91
N ILE A 124 6.83 -5.86 -11.13
CA ILE A 124 5.61 -5.19 -11.55
C ILE A 124 5.54 -3.76 -11.02
N LYS A 125 4.64 -2.94 -11.58
CA LYS A 125 4.37 -1.58 -11.11
C LYS A 125 2.91 -1.44 -10.66
N PRO A 126 2.65 -0.97 -9.45
CA PRO A 126 1.28 -0.63 -9.01
C PRO A 126 0.82 0.70 -9.64
N ASP A 127 -0.47 0.99 -9.49
CA ASP A 127 -1.02 2.31 -9.83
C ASP A 127 -0.81 3.32 -8.69
N VAL A 128 -0.77 2.85 -7.45
CA VAL A 128 -0.61 3.69 -6.25
C VAL A 128 0.24 2.98 -5.21
N ILE A 129 1.09 3.75 -4.55
CA ILE A 129 1.90 3.32 -3.40
C ILE A 129 1.57 4.22 -2.21
N THR A 130 1.45 3.64 -1.01
CA THR A 130 1.36 4.40 0.24
C THR A 130 2.61 4.18 1.09
N LEU A 131 3.10 5.25 1.70
CA LEU A 131 4.32 5.29 2.50
C LEU A 131 4.06 6.03 3.82
N ALA A 132 4.74 5.64 4.87
CA ALA A 132 4.81 6.33 6.16
C ALA A 132 6.02 5.80 6.96
N LYS A 133 5.91 5.72 8.27
CA LYS A 133 6.91 5.13 9.21
C LYS A 133 8.33 5.63 8.90
N GLY A 134 9.17 4.78 8.29
CA GLY A 134 10.56 5.09 7.97
C GLY A 134 10.76 6.35 7.14
N LEU A 135 9.76 6.74 6.33
CA LEU A 135 9.83 7.93 5.48
C LEU A 135 10.16 9.22 6.26
N GLY A 136 9.60 9.38 7.46
CA GLY A 136 9.76 10.59 8.26
C GLY A 136 10.96 10.58 9.22
N GLY A 137 11.73 9.47 9.30
CA GLY A 137 12.87 9.37 10.22
C GLY A 137 12.52 9.60 11.70
N GLY A 138 11.29 9.24 12.09
CA GLY A 138 10.73 9.47 13.45
C GLY A 138 9.71 10.62 13.51
N LEU A 139 9.65 11.50 12.50
CA LEU A 139 8.59 12.51 12.40
C LEU A 139 7.32 11.94 11.74
N PRO A 140 6.12 12.39 12.16
CA PRO A 140 4.86 11.92 11.58
C PRO A 140 4.72 12.44 10.15
N LEU A 141 4.89 11.56 9.18
CA LEU A 141 4.73 11.85 7.75
C LEU A 141 4.14 10.63 7.05
N GLY A 142 3.24 10.87 6.12
CA GLY A 142 2.74 9.89 5.17
C GLY A 142 2.74 10.46 3.77
N ALA A 143 2.93 9.60 2.79
CA ALA A 143 2.89 9.95 1.38
C ALA A 143 2.07 8.92 0.57
N MET A 144 1.48 9.40 -0.50
CA MET A 144 0.85 8.58 -1.52
C MET A 144 1.45 8.97 -2.88
N ILE A 145 1.96 7.99 -3.59
CA ILE A 145 2.50 8.15 -4.95
C ILE A 145 1.49 7.51 -5.91
N ALA A 146 0.94 8.30 -6.82
CA ALA A 146 0.06 7.82 -7.87
C ALA A 146 0.80 7.84 -9.22
N LEU A 147 0.72 6.72 -9.94
CA LEU A 147 1.44 6.48 -11.20
C LEU A 147 0.46 6.44 -12.38
N GLY A 148 0.97 6.67 -13.57
CA GLY A 148 0.22 6.54 -14.82
C GLY A 148 -1.11 7.30 -14.80
N SER A 149 -2.22 6.64 -15.13
CA SER A 149 -3.55 7.24 -15.15
C SER A 149 -4.09 7.63 -13.78
N ALA A 150 -3.61 6.97 -12.71
CA ALA A 150 -4.00 7.29 -11.35
C ALA A 150 -3.53 8.68 -10.90
N SER A 151 -2.39 9.16 -11.41
CA SER A 151 -1.89 10.51 -11.11
C SER A 151 -2.81 11.64 -11.56
N LYS A 152 -3.71 11.36 -12.52
CA LYS A 152 -4.68 12.33 -13.07
C LYS A 152 -6.05 12.31 -12.36
N LEU A 153 -6.18 11.55 -11.26
CA LEU A 153 -7.45 11.45 -10.55
C LEU A 153 -7.72 12.64 -9.62
N PHE A 154 -6.69 13.22 -9.05
CA PHE A 154 -6.81 14.39 -8.19
C PHE A 154 -6.61 15.69 -8.96
N SER A 155 -7.35 16.68 -8.55
CA SER A 155 -7.24 18.08 -9.02
C SER A 155 -6.99 18.97 -7.80
N ALA A 156 -6.56 20.21 -8.05
CA ALA A 156 -6.41 21.20 -6.99
C ALA A 156 -7.70 21.32 -6.16
N GLY A 157 -7.57 21.30 -4.84
CA GLY A 157 -8.70 21.38 -3.90
C GLY A 157 -9.36 20.02 -3.54
N ASP A 158 -8.97 18.92 -4.15
CA ASP A 158 -9.55 17.60 -3.85
C ASP A 158 -9.03 16.97 -2.54
N HIS A 159 -7.86 17.39 -2.11
CA HIS A 159 -7.21 16.91 -0.89
C HIS A 159 -6.48 18.03 -0.17
N GLY A 160 -6.44 17.97 1.15
CA GLY A 160 -5.76 18.96 1.96
C GLY A 160 -5.52 18.43 3.38
N SER A 161 -4.52 19.01 4.03
CA SER A 161 -4.19 18.77 5.44
C SER A 161 -3.52 20.02 5.99
N THR A 162 -3.85 20.42 7.21
CA THR A 162 -3.25 21.62 7.84
C THR A 162 -1.75 21.46 8.02
N PHE A 163 -1.29 20.32 8.51
CA PHE A 163 0.12 20.05 8.81
C PHE A 163 0.78 19.02 7.87
N GLY A 164 0.03 18.42 6.95
CA GLY A 164 0.57 17.47 5.99
C GLY A 164 1.55 18.14 5.03
N GLY A 165 2.75 17.55 4.90
CA GLY A 165 3.80 18.10 4.05
C GLY A 165 4.47 19.36 4.62
N ASN A 166 4.44 19.55 5.94
CA ASN A 166 5.13 20.69 6.58
C ASN A 166 6.65 20.63 6.34
N PRO A 167 7.33 21.81 6.31
CA PRO A 167 8.76 21.87 5.95
C PRO A 167 9.67 21.02 6.84
N VAL A 168 9.37 20.88 8.13
CA VAL A 168 10.21 20.11 9.07
C VAL A 168 10.14 18.61 8.73
N ALA A 169 8.94 18.06 8.60
CA ALA A 169 8.76 16.63 8.29
C ALA A 169 9.27 16.28 6.88
N THR A 170 9.09 17.17 5.89
CA THR A 170 9.60 16.95 4.53
C THR A 170 11.12 17.06 4.46
N ALA A 171 11.75 17.97 5.20
CA ALA A 171 13.21 18.04 5.33
C ALA A 171 13.77 16.76 5.97
N ALA A 172 13.12 16.21 6.99
CA ALA A 172 13.49 14.94 7.59
C ALA A 172 13.39 13.78 6.58
N ALA A 173 12.31 13.73 5.79
CA ALA A 173 12.16 12.72 4.74
C ALA A 173 13.27 12.81 3.69
N LEU A 174 13.63 14.01 3.26
CA LEU A 174 14.75 14.22 2.32
C LEU A 174 16.08 13.77 2.93
N ALA A 175 16.31 14.01 4.22
CA ALA A 175 17.50 13.51 4.91
C ALA A 175 17.53 11.98 4.94
N VAL A 176 16.39 11.31 5.27
CA VAL A 176 16.28 9.85 5.24
C VAL A 176 16.61 9.29 3.87
N ILE A 177 15.98 9.81 2.80
CA ILE A 177 16.22 9.38 1.43
C ILE A 177 17.72 9.55 1.07
N SER A 178 18.28 10.71 1.40
CA SER A 178 19.69 11.02 1.13
C SER A 178 20.66 10.09 1.87
N SER A 179 20.36 9.73 3.13
CA SER A 179 21.17 8.77 3.90
C SER A 179 21.09 7.38 3.30
N ILE A 180 19.89 6.90 2.95
CA ILE A 180 19.72 5.59 2.31
C ILE A 180 20.59 5.50 1.04
N GLU A 181 20.58 6.53 0.20
CA GLU A 181 21.36 6.55 -1.03
C GLU A 181 22.87 6.66 -0.78
N LYS A 182 23.30 7.64 0.01
CA LYS A 182 24.74 7.95 0.22
C LYS A 182 25.46 6.85 0.98
N GLU A 183 24.80 6.26 1.96
CA GLU A 183 25.36 5.22 2.82
C GLU A 183 25.14 3.82 2.24
N LYS A 184 24.52 3.69 1.05
CA LYS A 184 24.21 2.42 0.38
C LYS A 184 23.44 1.45 1.28
N ILE A 185 22.47 1.97 2.05
CA ILE A 185 21.76 1.19 3.07
C ILE A 185 20.98 0.01 2.45
N LEU A 186 20.48 0.14 1.22
CA LEU A 186 19.77 -0.96 0.56
C LEU A 186 20.68 -2.21 0.44
N SER A 187 21.89 -2.05 -0.11
CA SER A 187 22.85 -3.16 -0.20
C SER A 187 23.24 -3.72 1.16
N HIS A 188 23.39 -2.85 2.17
CA HIS A 188 23.69 -3.30 3.53
C HIS A 188 22.54 -4.14 4.13
N VAL A 189 21.28 -3.78 3.84
CA VAL A 189 20.11 -4.56 4.28
C VAL A 189 20.11 -5.96 3.65
N ASP A 190 20.46 -6.07 2.37
CA ASP A 190 20.58 -7.37 1.69
C ASP A 190 21.69 -8.23 2.32
N GLU A 191 22.90 -7.68 2.50
CA GLU A 191 24.04 -8.39 3.11
C GLU A 191 23.71 -8.89 4.53
N VAL A 192 23.11 -8.03 5.37
CA VAL A 192 22.72 -8.41 6.74
C VAL A 192 21.56 -9.40 6.73
N GLY A 193 20.63 -9.27 5.78
CA GLY A 193 19.52 -10.19 5.60
C GLY A 193 20.00 -11.61 5.27
N GLU A 194 20.92 -11.75 4.32
CA GLU A 194 21.56 -13.01 3.97
C GLU A 194 22.31 -13.62 5.16
N PHE A 195 23.08 -12.82 5.89
CA PHE A 195 23.80 -13.25 7.10
C PHE A 195 22.85 -13.80 8.18
N LEU A 196 21.68 -13.18 8.37
CA LEU A 196 20.72 -13.61 9.38
C LEU A 196 19.94 -14.88 8.98
N LEU A 197 19.89 -15.21 7.70
CA LEU A 197 19.24 -16.40 7.17
C LEU A 197 20.16 -17.62 7.12
N ALA A 198 21.49 -17.43 7.17
CA ALA A 198 22.49 -18.48 7.15
C ALA A 198 22.64 -19.17 8.51
#